data_ba73466366d7811754d7b5bcf3958133
#
_entry.id   ba73466366d7811754d7b5bcf3958133
#
_cell.length_a   1.000
_cell.length_b   1.000
_cell.length_c   1.000
_cell.angle_alpha   90.00
_cell.angle_beta   90.00
_cell.angle_gamma   90.00
#
_symmetry.space_group_name_H-M   'P 1'
#
loop_
_entity.id
_entity.type
_entity.pdbx_description
1 polymer ?
#
loop_
_entity_poly.entity_id
_entity_poly.type
_entity_poly.pdbx_seq_one_letter_code
_entity_poly.pdbx_strand_id
1 'polypeptide(L)'
;QRTAYVLFDSNNMEIGFRQEIIEATKDLDIDEIEVMTTDTHTVNTISRGYNPIGIVKRDEIIEYVKTSINEAIKDLEEVEVGTGTKRIKNLNTFGPNNSTELISTISSIIAVSKIIAPVLLITALVIVFIWIFYGGL
;
A
#
# COMPACT_ATOMS: atom_id res chain seq x y z
N GLN A 1 20.15 14.83 -22.24
CA GLN A 1 18.96 13.98 -22.13
C GLN A 1 18.19 14.33 -20.84
N ARG A 2 16.92 14.63 -20.97
CA ARG A 2 16.01 14.89 -19.85
C ARG A 2 15.15 13.67 -19.64
N THR A 3 15.22 13.08 -18.44
CA THR A 3 14.42 11.92 -18.07
C THR A 3 13.50 12.29 -16.89
N ALA A 4 12.20 12.08 -17.05
CA ALA A 4 11.24 12.28 -15.99
C ALA A 4 10.97 10.97 -15.24
N TYR A 5 11.05 10.99 -13.92
CA TYR A 5 10.63 9.91 -13.05
C TYR A 5 9.36 10.31 -12.33
N VAL A 6 8.24 9.68 -12.68
CA VAL A 6 6.93 9.92 -12.07
C VAL A 6 6.65 8.81 -11.07
N LEU A 7 6.61 9.15 -9.80
CA LEU A 7 6.38 8.21 -8.71
C LEU A 7 5.05 8.50 -8.03
N PHE A 8 4.16 7.50 -8.01
CA PHE A 8 2.91 7.55 -7.28
C PHE A 8 3.01 6.80 -5.95
N ASP A 9 2.55 7.40 -4.88
CA ASP A 9 2.41 6.72 -3.60
C ASP A 9 1.13 5.85 -3.62
N SER A 10 1.25 4.67 -4.19
CA SER A 10 0.16 3.71 -4.30
C SER A 10 0.68 2.28 -4.28
N ASN A 11 -0.22 1.32 -3.98
CA ASN A 11 0.11 -0.10 -3.96
C ASN A 11 0.50 -0.62 -5.36
N ASN A 12 -0.21 -0.20 -6.37
CA ASN A 12 0.00 -0.62 -7.76
C ASN A 12 -0.63 0.40 -8.70
N MET A 13 -0.61 0.11 -9.99
CA MET A 13 -1.23 0.91 -11.05
C MET A 13 -2.19 0.06 -11.86
N GLU A 14 -3.34 0.62 -12.24
CA GLU A 14 -4.33 -0.05 -13.08
C GLU A 14 -3.77 -0.35 -14.47
N ILE A 15 -4.18 -1.48 -15.02
CA ILE A 15 -3.69 -1.95 -16.32
C ILE A 15 -3.94 -0.88 -17.40
N GLY A 16 -2.90 -0.61 -18.20
CA GLY A 16 -2.93 0.36 -19.28
C GLY A 16 -2.70 1.81 -18.84
N PHE A 17 -2.88 2.17 -17.57
CA PHE A 17 -2.78 3.55 -17.13
C PHE A 17 -1.35 4.12 -17.23
N ARG A 18 -0.32 3.29 -17.00
CA ARG A 18 1.07 3.68 -17.28
C ARG A 18 1.25 4.14 -18.72
N GLN A 19 0.70 3.41 -19.67
CA GLN A 19 0.83 3.72 -21.10
C GLN A 19 0.07 4.99 -21.48
N GLU A 20 -1.10 5.22 -20.86
CA GLU A 20 -1.87 6.47 -21.05
C GLU A 20 -1.07 7.70 -20.57
N ILE A 21 -0.38 7.62 -19.43
CA ILE A 21 0.47 8.69 -18.92
C ILE A 21 1.64 8.95 -19.89
N ILE A 22 2.34 7.90 -20.33
CA ILE A 22 3.46 8.03 -21.26
C ILE A 22 3.00 8.69 -22.57
N GLU A 23 1.87 8.29 -23.10
CA GLU A 23 1.32 8.87 -24.33
C GLU A 23 0.92 10.33 -24.16
N ALA A 24 0.29 10.64 -23.02
CA ALA A 24 -0.17 11.99 -22.72
C ALA A 24 0.95 13.01 -22.43
N THR A 25 2.17 12.53 -22.14
CA THR A 25 3.32 13.37 -21.83
C THR A 25 4.31 13.53 -22.98
N LYS A 26 4.04 12.95 -24.16
CA LYS A 26 4.92 13.02 -25.34
C LYS A 26 5.15 14.44 -25.89
N ASP A 27 4.27 15.35 -25.60
CA ASP A 27 4.35 16.75 -26.01
C ASP A 27 5.19 17.63 -25.08
N LEU A 28 5.65 17.07 -23.95
CA LEU A 28 6.48 17.79 -22.99
C LEU A 28 7.96 17.79 -23.38
N ASP A 29 8.72 18.76 -22.87
CA ASP A 29 10.16 18.90 -23.15
C ASP A 29 11.01 17.91 -22.32
N ILE A 30 10.75 16.63 -22.53
CA ILE A 30 11.48 15.48 -21.95
C ILE A 30 11.79 14.47 -23.05
N ASP A 31 12.94 13.78 -22.94
CA ASP A 31 13.34 12.73 -23.87
C ASP A 31 12.78 11.37 -23.49
N GLU A 32 12.72 11.08 -22.19
CA GLU A 32 12.30 9.80 -21.64
C GLU A 32 11.44 9.99 -20.38
N ILE A 33 10.53 9.06 -20.15
CA ILE A 33 9.71 9.01 -18.94
C ILE A 33 9.63 7.61 -18.35
N GLU A 34 9.79 7.48 -17.05
CA GLU A 34 9.50 6.26 -16.31
C GLU A 34 8.41 6.55 -15.27
N VAL A 35 7.38 5.69 -15.27
CA VAL A 35 6.22 5.83 -14.39
C VAL A 35 6.19 4.63 -13.44
N MET A 36 6.22 4.92 -12.15
CA MET A 36 6.42 3.95 -11.08
C MET A 36 5.42 4.16 -9.93
N THR A 37 5.29 3.15 -9.07
CA THR A 37 4.60 3.26 -7.79
C THR A 37 5.53 2.90 -6.64
N THR A 38 5.24 3.37 -5.44
CA THR A 38 5.97 3.01 -4.22
C THR A 38 5.68 1.58 -3.76
N ASP A 39 4.69 0.93 -4.35
CA ASP A 39 4.17 -0.38 -3.91
C ASP A 39 3.78 -0.40 -2.43
N THR A 40 3.29 0.73 -1.93
CA THR A 40 2.91 0.84 -0.52
C THR A 40 1.63 0.06 -0.22
N HIS A 41 1.68 -0.75 0.83
CA HIS A 41 0.52 -1.49 1.32
C HIS A 41 -0.25 -0.76 2.42
N THR A 42 0.22 0.42 2.84
CA THR A 42 -0.42 1.25 3.88
C THR A 42 -1.80 1.76 3.47
N VAL A 43 -2.00 1.99 2.18
CA VAL A 43 -3.28 2.43 1.61
C VAL A 43 -4.30 1.31 1.45
N ASN A 44 -3.88 0.06 1.61
CA ASN A 44 -4.75 -1.09 1.57
C ASN A 44 -5.46 -1.27 2.92
N THR A 45 -6.72 -0.96 2.97
CA THR A 45 -7.54 -1.28 4.15
C THR A 45 -7.90 -2.77 4.14
N ILE A 46 -8.02 -3.37 5.33
CA ILE A 46 -8.41 -4.78 5.53
C ILE A 46 -9.70 -5.13 4.77
N SER A 47 -10.57 -4.14 4.53
CA SER A 47 -11.87 -4.30 3.89
C SER A 47 -11.87 -4.10 2.37
N ARG A 48 -10.84 -3.49 1.78
CA ARG A 48 -10.81 -3.14 0.35
C ARG A 48 -9.71 -3.82 -0.45
N GLY A 49 -8.67 -4.38 0.19
CA GLY A 49 -7.58 -5.08 -0.47
C GLY A 49 -6.84 -4.23 -1.50
N TYR A 50 -6.90 -4.64 -2.75
CA TYR A 50 -6.23 -4.01 -3.88
C TYR A 50 -6.79 -2.61 -4.19
N ASN A 51 -5.93 -1.61 -4.25
CA ASN A 51 -6.30 -0.22 -4.54
C ASN A 51 -5.23 0.46 -5.42
N PRO A 52 -5.16 0.12 -6.71
CA PRO A 52 -4.20 0.71 -7.63
C PRO A 52 -4.60 2.14 -8.00
N ILE A 53 -3.61 2.96 -8.36
CA ILE A 53 -3.89 4.26 -8.97
C ILE A 53 -4.42 4.09 -10.40
N GLY A 54 -5.30 4.98 -10.84
CA GLY A 54 -5.84 4.98 -12.19
C GLY A 54 -7.13 4.16 -12.36
N ILE A 55 -7.78 3.72 -11.27
CA ILE A 55 -9.14 3.15 -11.33
C ILE A 55 -10.15 4.25 -11.69
N VAL A 56 -9.98 5.43 -11.11
CA VAL A 56 -10.85 6.59 -11.32
C VAL A 56 -10.02 7.84 -11.57
N LYS A 57 -10.63 8.88 -12.17
CA LYS A 57 -10.04 10.21 -12.34
C LYS A 57 -8.74 10.23 -13.15
N ARG A 58 -8.60 9.36 -14.15
CA ARG A 58 -7.39 9.26 -14.97
C ARG A 58 -6.98 10.59 -15.58
N ASP A 59 -7.92 11.33 -16.16
CA ASP A 59 -7.65 12.62 -16.80
C ASP A 59 -7.11 13.65 -15.80
N GLU A 60 -7.70 13.72 -14.60
CA GLU A 60 -7.25 14.62 -13.53
C GLU A 60 -5.82 14.25 -13.06
N ILE A 61 -5.52 12.97 -12.92
CA ILE A 61 -4.19 12.49 -12.55
C ILE A 61 -3.17 12.80 -13.65
N ILE A 62 -3.52 12.62 -14.92
CA ILE A 62 -2.65 12.96 -16.06
C ILE A 62 -2.33 14.45 -16.08
N GLU A 63 -3.29 15.32 -15.83
CA GLU A 63 -3.05 16.77 -15.74
C GLU A 63 -2.13 17.15 -14.58
N TYR A 64 -2.23 16.48 -13.43
CA TYR A 64 -1.28 16.68 -12.34
C TYR A 64 0.13 16.21 -12.72
N VAL A 65 0.27 15.07 -13.42
CA VAL A 65 1.56 14.60 -13.92
C VAL A 65 2.20 15.62 -14.87
N LYS A 66 1.44 16.12 -15.86
CA LYS A 66 1.93 17.13 -16.80
C LYS A 66 2.38 18.40 -16.08
N THR A 67 1.58 18.87 -15.13
CA THR A 67 1.90 20.05 -14.34
C THR A 67 3.17 19.84 -13.54
N SER A 68 3.30 18.71 -12.84
CA SER A 68 4.48 18.39 -12.03
C SER A 68 5.75 18.26 -12.87
N ILE A 69 5.68 17.64 -14.06
CA ILE A 69 6.83 17.54 -14.97
C ILE A 69 7.24 18.95 -15.45
N ASN A 70 6.29 19.80 -15.84
CA ASN A 70 6.60 21.16 -16.28
C ASN A 70 7.20 22.03 -15.16
N GLU A 71 6.76 21.84 -13.92
CA GLU A 71 7.35 22.50 -12.77
C GLU A 71 8.78 21.99 -12.50
N ALA A 72 8.99 20.68 -12.55
CA ALA A 72 10.31 20.07 -12.39
C ALA A 72 11.30 20.54 -13.47
N ILE A 73 10.85 20.70 -14.73
CA ILE A 73 11.71 21.24 -15.80
C ILE A 73 12.16 22.67 -15.48
N LYS A 74 11.30 23.49 -14.91
CA LYS A 74 11.64 24.88 -14.52
C LYS A 74 12.60 24.96 -13.34
N ASP A 75 12.59 23.93 -12.48
CA ASP A 75 13.40 23.84 -11.28
C ASP A 75 14.74 23.10 -11.51
N LEU A 76 15.05 22.71 -12.75
CA LEU A 76 16.31 22.05 -13.08
C LEU A 76 17.52 22.97 -12.86
N GLU A 77 18.49 22.50 -12.09
CA GLU A 77 19.74 23.18 -11.84
C GLU A 77 20.93 22.22 -11.93
N GLU A 78 22.13 22.74 -12.12
CA GLU A 78 23.36 21.96 -12.10
C GLU A 78 23.66 21.51 -10.68
N VAL A 79 23.96 20.22 -10.51
CA VAL A 79 24.25 19.61 -9.21
C VAL A 79 25.55 18.79 -9.25
N GLU A 80 26.25 18.73 -8.12
CA GLU A 80 27.33 17.78 -7.90
C GLU A 80 26.79 16.55 -7.20
N VAL A 81 27.08 15.36 -7.76
CA VAL A 81 26.59 14.09 -7.20
C VAL A 81 27.74 13.31 -6.58
N GLY A 82 27.61 13.00 -5.29
CA GLY A 82 28.51 12.10 -4.56
C GLY A 82 27.82 10.78 -4.28
N THR A 83 28.55 9.66 -4.41
CA THR A 83 28.04 8.34 -4.05
C THR A 83 28.90 7.69 -2.99
N GLY A 84 28.28 6.86 -2.14
CA GLY A 84 29.00 6.09 -1.13
C GLY A 84 28.31 4.74 -0.92
N THR A 85 29.12 3.69 -0.74
CA THR A 85 28.62 2.36 -0.42
C THR A 85 29.12 1.94 0.95
N LYS A 86 28.19 1.48 1.80
CA LYS A 86 28.53 0.91 3.11
C LYS A 86 27.93 -0.47 3.24
N ARG A 87 28.77 -1.45 3.58
CA ARG A 87 28.32 -2.82 3.88
C ARG A 87 28.05 -2.97 5.37
N ILE A 88 26.81 -3.27 5.72
CA ILE A 88 26.44 -3.64 7.09
C ILE A 88 26.62 -5.16 7.23
N LYS A 89 27.41 -5.59 8.22
CA LYS A 89 27.61 -7.01 8.53
C LYS A 89 26.71 -7.39 9.71
N ASN A 90 26.31 -8.64 9.73
CA ASN A 90 25.52 -9.24 10.82
C ASN A 90 24.18 -8.52 11.09
N LEU A 91 23.54 -8.02 10.03
CA LEU A 91 22.20 -7.48 10.15
C LEU A 91 21.20 -8.61 10.39
N ASN A 92 20.57 -8.62 11.55
CA ASN A 92 19.50 -9.56 11.83
C ASN A 92 18.22 -9.09 11.12
N THR A 93 17.64 -9.98 10.34
CA THR A 93 16.36 -9.75 9.64
C THR A 93 15.39 -10.87 9.95
N PHE A 94 14.13 -10.69 9.65
CA PHE A 94 13.09 -11.72 9.83
C PHE A 94 13.35 -12.83 8.82
N GLY A 95 14.13 -13.19 8.14
CA GLY A 95 14.25 -14.27 7.17
C GLY A 95 13.08 -14.32 6.15
N PRO A 96 13.23 -15.08 5.07
CA PRO A 96 12.36 -14.95 3.91
C PRO A 96 10.88 -15.31 4.15
N ASN A 97 10.57 -16.16 5.12
CA ASN A 97 9.20 -16.63 5.36
C ASN A 97 8.63 -16.21 6.72
N ASN A 98 9.44 -15.78 7.67
CA ASN A 98 9.01 -15.53 9.05
C ASN A 98 7.99 -14.40 9.17
N SER A 99 8.07 -13.37 8.34
CA SER A 99 7.07 -12.29 8.32
C SER A 99 5.72 -12.79 7.83
N THR A 100 5.70 -13.62 6.78
CA THR A 100 4.49 -14.21 6.23
C THR A 100 3.84 -15.18 7.22
N GLU A 101 4.64 -16.02 7.88
CA GLU A 101 4.17 -16.95 8.92
C GLU A 101 3.59 -16.20 10.13
N LEU A 102 4.24 -15.10 10.56
CA LEU A 102 3.73 -14.28 11.65
C LEU A 102 2.38 -13.65 11.30
N ILE A 103 2.26 -13.05 10.11
CA ILE A 103 1.02 -12.43 9.64
C ILE A 103 -0.09 -13.49 9.50
N SER A 104 0.22 -14.64 8.93
CA SER A 104 -0.73 -15.74 8.77
C SER A 104 -1.21 -16.26 10.12
N THR A 105 -0.31 -16.41 11.08
CA THR A 105 -0.64 -16.85 12.45
C THR A 105 -1.55 -15.84 13.14
N ILE A 106 -1.22 -14.55 13.10
CA ILE A 106 -2.04 -13.48 13.68
C ILE A 106 -3.43 -13.45 13.04
N SER A 107 -3.50 -13.54 11.71
CA SER A 107 -4.77 -13.56 10.98
C SER A 107 -5.64 -14.76 11.35
N SER A 108 -5.03 -15.94 11.52
CA SER A 108 -5.72 -17.14 11.95
C SER A 108 -6.25 -17.03 13.38
N ILE A 109 -5.47 -16.48 14.30
CA ILE A 109 -5.89 -16.24 15.68
C ILE A 109 -7.08 -15.28 15.71
N ILE A 110 -7.03 -14.18 14.95
CA ILE A 110 -8.13 -13.22 14.86
C ILE A 110 -9.39 -13.87 14.27
N ALA A 111 -9.27 -14.68 13.23
CA ALA A 111 -10.39 -15.36 12.61
C ALA A 111 -11.08 -16.33 13.58
N VAL A 112 -10.30 -17.12 14.30
CA VAL A 112 -10.80 -18.07 15.32
C VAL A 112 -11.44 -17.29 16.49
N SER A 113 -10.80 -16.21 16.95
CA SER A 113 -11.32 -15.40 18.06
C SER A 113 -12.67 -14.76 17.74
N LYS A 114 -12.92 -14.36 16.50
CA LYS A 114 -14.23 -13.81 16.06
C LYS A 114 -15.37 -14.81 16.18
N ILE A 115 -15.08 -16.10 16.15
CA ILE A 115 -16.07 -17.18 16.32
C ILE A 115 -16.18 -17.55 17.80
N ILE A 116 -15.06 -17.80 18.47
CA ILE A 116 -15.04 -18.30 19.85
C ILE A 116 -15.55 -17.27 20.84
N ALA A 117 -15.16 -15.99 20.72
CA ALA A 117 -15.50 -14.97 21.69
C ALA A 117 -17.03 -14.77 21.84
N PRO A 118 -17.82 -14.60 20.76
CA PRO A 118 -19.28 -14.51 20.91
C PRO A 118 -19.93 -15.79 21.43
N VAL A 119 -19.42 -16.97 21.07
CA VAL A 119 -19.94 -18.25 21.59
C VAL A 119 -19.72 -18.33 23.11
N LEU A 120 -18.52 -18.00 23.59
CA LEU A 120 -18.24 -17.98 25.02
C LEU A 120 -19.10 -16.94 25.76
N LEU A 121 -19.27 -15.76 25.19
CA LEU A 121 -20.11 -14.73 25.77
C LEU A 121 -21.58 -15.18 25.89
N ILE A 122 -22.15 -15.73 24.83
CA ILE A 122 -23.52 -16.23 24.84
C ILE A 122 -23.68 -17.37 25.85
N THR A 123 -22.73 -18.31 25.87
CA THR A 123 -22.75 -19.42 26.84
C THR A 123 -22.70 -18.92 28.28
N ALA A 124 -21.82 -17.95 28.56
CA ALA A 124 -21.74 -17.34 29.89
C ALA A 124 -23.06 -16.64 30.29
N LEU A 125 -23.65 -15.90 29.38
CA LEU A 125 -24.94 -15.23 29.61
C LEU A 125 -26.07 -16.23 29.88
N VAL A 126 -26.13 -17.34 29.13
CA VAL A 126 -27.11 -18.42 29.35
C VAL A 126 -26.91 -19.06 30.72
N ILE A 127 -25.69 -19.34 31.13
CA ILE A 127 -25.39 -19.91 32.45
C ILE A 127 -25.85 -18.95 33.55
N VAL A 128 -25.52 -17.68 33.45
CA VAL A 128 -25.94 -16.65 34.42
C VAL A 128 -27.44 -16.55 34.48
N PHE A 129 -28.11 -16.55 33.31
CA PHE A 129 -29.59 -16.51 33.23
C PHE A 129 -30.20 -17.72 33.95
N ILE A 130 -29.73 -18.93 33.66
CA ILE A 130 -30.19 -20.16 34.33
C ILE A 130 -29.96 -20.08 35.83
N TRP A 131 -28.80 -19.59 36.28
CA TRP A 131 -28.50 -19.45 37.69
C TRP A 131 -29.45 -18.48 38.41
N ILE A 132 -29.75 -17.33 37.80
CA ILE A 132 -30.67 -16.32 38.38
C ILE A 132 -32.10 -16.88 38.46
N PHE A 133 -32.57 -17.55 37.42
CA PHE A 133 -34.00 -17.94 37.37
C PHE A 133 -34.30 -19.30 37.95
N TYR A 134 -33.30 -20.19 38.01
CA TYR A 134 -33.50 -21.58 38.49
C TYR A 134 -32.60 -21.99 39.66
N GLY A 135 -31.53 -21.27 39.96
CA GLY A 135 -30.60 -21.58 41.02
C GLY A 135 -30.87 -20.88 42.34
N GLY A 136 -31.91 -20.08 42.41
CA GLY A 136 -32.34 -19.33 43.63
C GLY A 136 -33.51 -19.97 44.39
N LEU A 137 -33.77 -21.28 44.18
CA LEU A 137 -34.75 -22.05 44.94
C LEU A 137 -34.05 -22.92 45.95
#